data_16fc058c7715cc912072c6e029f082bb
#
_entry.id   16fc058c7715cc912072c6e029f082bb
#
_cell.length_a   1.000
_cell.length_b   1.000
_cell.length_c   1.000
_cell.angle_alpha   90.00
_cell.angle_beta   90.00
_cell.angle_gamma   90.00
#
_symmetry.space_group_name_H-M   'P 1'
#
loop_
_entity.id
_entity.type
_entity.pdbx_description
1 polymer ?
#
loop_
_entity_poly.entity_id
_entity_poly.type
_entity_poly.pdbx_seq_one_letter_code
_entity_poly.pdbx_strand_id
1 'polypeptide(L)'
;DIPVYLDDEVQIYVVDSLLLNTLTPHIVYEDDNILVVDKPSEIEVVGENSLTSCLKSIYPHTYIEPCHRLDRNTNGLVLFAKNEKALNVLLDKFKNHEIKKHYIAKVYGIPKKENQTLTAYLFKVSKKSMVYISDEPKKGYSKIITSYYTIEKHIKENYSILDVTLHTGKTHQIRA
;
A
#
# COMPACT_ATOMS: atom_id res chain seq x y z
N ASP A 1 -33.95 24.28 -9.12
CA ASP A 1 -34.64 23.40 -8.17
C ASP A 1 -35.52 22.44 -8.98
N ILE A 2 -35.21 21.16 -8.91
CA ILE A 2 -36.03 20.10 -9.50
C ILE A 2 -36.94 19.57 -8.36
N PRO A 3 -38.28 19.60 -8.51
CA PRO A 3 -39.14 19.07 -7.48
C PRO A 3 -38.99 17.54 -7.40
N VAL A 4 -38.92 17.01 -6.19
CA VAL A 4 -38.87 15.57 -5.90
C VAL A 4 -40.22 15.15 -5.32
N TYR A 5 -40.79 14.11 -5.86
CA TYR A 5 -42.11 13.59 -5.48
C TYR A 5 -41.98 12.27 -4.70
N LEU A 6 -43.04 11.85 -4.06
CA LEU A 6 -43.10 10.55 -3.39
C LEU A 6 -42.88 9.44 -4.43
N ASP A 7 -42.00 8.47 -4.11
CA ASP A 7 -41.58 7.35 -4.97
C ASP A 7 -40.55 7.70 -6.08
N ASP A 8 -39.99 8.93 -6.11
CA ASP A 8 -38.88 9.24 -6.97
C ASP A 8 -37.58 8.57 -6.48
N GLU A 9 -36.87 7.90 -7.38
CA GLU A 9 -35.54 7.38 -7.11
C GLU A 9 -34.48 8.48 -7.32
N VAL A 10 -33.85 8.91 -6.25
CA VAL A 10 -32.80 9.94 -6.28
C VAL A 10 -31.42 9.30 -6.19
N GLN A 11 -30.63 9.36 -7.26
CA GLN A 11 -29.23 8.94 -7.26
C GLN A 11 -28.33 10.13 -6.89
N ILE A 12 -27.62 10.00 -5.79
CA ILE A 12 -26.67 11.02 -5.32
C ILE A 12 -25.25 10.54 -5.66
N TYR A 13 -24.57 11.27 -6.55
CA TYR A 13 -23.17 11.06 -6.85
C TYR A 13 -22.33 11.92 -5.89
N VAL A 14 -21.70 11.26 -4.92
CA VAL A 14 -20.80 11.93 -3.98
C VAL A 14 -19.39 11.87 -4.57
N VAL A 15 -18.78 13.05 -4.74
CA VAL A 15 -17.38 13.11 -5.21
C VAL A 15 -16.45 12.56 -4.13
N ASP A 16 -15.39 11.88 -4.55
CA ASP A 16 -14.41 11.24 -3.64
C ASP A 16 -13.87 12.21 -2.58
N SER A 17 -13.72 13.51 -2.90
CA SER A 17 -13.29 14.54 -1.95
C SER A 17 -14.24 14.74 -0.76
N LEU A 18 -15.55 14.53 -0.95
CA LEU A 18 -16.53 14.61 0.15
C LEU A 18 -16.50 13.34 1.00
N LEU A 19 -16.23 12.18 0.40
CA LEU A 19 -16.04 10.91 1.12
C LEU A 19 -14.77 10.97 1.99
N LEU A 20 -13.71 11.58 1.51
CA LEU A 20 -12.44 11.72 2.25
C LEU A 20 -12.55 12.67 3.44
N ASN A 21 -13.43 13.66 3.40
CA ASN A 21 -13.73 14.52 4.56
C ASN A 21 -14.41 13.73 5.71
N THR A 22 -14.90 12.52 5.45
CA THR A 22 -15.42 11.60 6.47
C THR A 22 -14.40 10.54 6.91
N LEU A 23 -13.24 10.45 6.21
CA LEU A 23 -12.20 9.50 6.58
C LEU A 23 -11.54 9.95 7.89
N THR A 24 -11.75 9.20 8.94
CA THR A 24 -10.98 9.33 10.19
C THR A 24 -9.83 8.33 10.13
N PRO A 25 -8.57 8.77 9.87
CA PRO A 25 -7.43 7.86 9.83
C PRO A 25 -7.23 7.18 11.17
N HIS A 26 -7.05 5.86 11.17
CA HIS A 26 -6.71 5.13 12.37
C HIS A 26 -5.21 5.29 12.66
N ILE A 27 -4.90 6.12 13.68
CA ILE A 27 -3.53 6.34 14.14
C ILE A 27 -3.15 5.21 15.09
N VAL A 28 -2.12 4.44 14.71
CA VAL A 28 -1.61 3.30 15.48
C VAL A 28 -0.53 3.74 16.46
N TYR A 29 0.28 4.73 16.05
CA TYR A 29 1.35 5.29 16.88
C TYR A 29 1.66 6.72 16.47
N GLU A 30 1.99 7.56 17.43
CA GLU A 30 2.40 8.94 17.22
C GLU A 30 3.41 9.38 18.29
N ASP A 31 4.47 10.08 17.87
CA ASP A 31 5.38 10.83 18.72
C ASP A 31 5.76 12.17 18.06
N ASP A 32 6.81 12.82 18.55
CA ASP A 32 7.27 14.11 18.01
C ASP A 32 7.88 13.99 16.60
N ASN A 33 8.31 12.80 16.19
CA ASN A 33 9.08 12.56 14.97
C ASN A 33 8.29 11.78 13.92
N ILE A 34 7.44 10.85 14.34
CA ILE A 34 6.77 9.91 13.45
C ILE A 34 5.27 9.78 13.76
N LEU A 35 4.53 9.40 12.71
CA LEU A 35 3.13 9.03 12.77
C LEU A 35 2.96 7.73 11.99
N VAL A 36 2.36 6.70 12.61
CA VAL A 36 2.02 5.42 11.97
C VAL A 36 0.51 5.33 11.83
N VAL A 37 0.05 5.16 10.62
CA VAL A 37 -1.38 5.15 10.29
C VAL A 37 -1.75 3.83 9.63
N ASP A 38 -2.83 3.22 10.06
CA ASP A 38 -3.44 2.09 9.37
C ASP A 38 -4.28 2.62 8.20
N LYS A 39 -3.76 2.42 6.98
CA LYS A 39 -4.40 2.86 5.75
C LYS A 39 -5.50 1.88 5.36
N PRO A 40 -6.75 2.30 5.20
CA PRO A 40 -7.78 1.44 4.62
C PRO A 40 -7.51 1.13 3.14
N SER A 41 -8.19 0.11 2.61
CA SER A 41 -8.24 -0.15 1.16
C SER A 41 -8.90 1.01 0.41
N GLU A 42 -8.70 1.06 -0.89
CA GLU A 42 -9.32 2.00 -1.84
C GLU A 42 -8.85 3.46 -1.76
N ILE A 43 -7.92 3.80 -0.87
CA ILE A 43 -7.31 5.12 -0.81
C ILE A 43 -5.83 5.05 -1.18
N GLU A 44 -5.33 6.06 -1.90
CA GLU A 44 -3.91 6.23 -2.19
C GLU A 44 -3.18 6.89 -1.00
N VAL A 45 -1.88 6.62 -0.88
CA VAL A 45 -1.06 7.30 0.14
C VAL A 45 -0.81 8.75 -0.24
N VAL A 46 -0.56 9.02 -1.53
CA VAL A 46 -0.17 10.35 -2.05
C VAL A 46 -1.08 10.74 -3.21
N GLY A 47 -1.48 12.00 -3.28
CA GLY A 47 -2.35 12.57 -4.32
C GLY A 47 -3.31 13.58 -3.73
N GLU A 48 -4.23 14.12 -4.54
CA GLU A 48 -5.20 15.12 -4.09
C GLU A 48 -6.16 14.56 -3.04
N ASN A 49 -6.73 13.38 -3.31
CA ASN A 49 -7.68 12.69 -2.44
C ASN A 49 -7.01 11.48 -1.80
N SER A 50 -5.98 11.71 -0.97
CA SER A 50 -5.12 10.68 -0.43
C SER A 50 -5.09 10.69 1.09
N LEU A 51 -4.50 9.64 1.68
CA LEU A 51 -4.25 9.59 3.11
C LEU A 51 -3.39 10.79 3.57
N THR A 52 -2.39 11.19 2.77
CA THR A 52 -1.53 12.34 3.08
C THR A 52 -2.32 13.65 3.08
N SER A 53 -3.20 13.89 2.11
CA SER A 53 -4.02 15.12 2.08
C SER A 53 -5.00 15.15 3.24
N CYS A 54 -5.59 14.03 3.63
CA CYS A 54 -6.44 13.91 4.80
C CYS A 54 -5.67 14.24 6.10
N LEU A 55 -4.47 13.66 6.28
CA LEU A 55 -3.65 13.94 7.46
C LEU A 55 -3.20 15.40 7.52
N LYS A 56 -2.82 16.01 6.40
CA LYS A 56 -2.49 17.45 6.35
C LYS A 56 -3.66 18.37 6.72
N SER A 57 -4.89 17.94 6.46
CA SER A 57 -6.10 18.66 6.90
C SER A 57 -6.35 18.52 8.41
N ILE A 58 -6.04 17.39 9.00
CA ILE A 58 -6.16 17.14 10.45
C ILE A 58 -5.04 17.84 11.23
N TYR A 59 -3.85 17.92 10.64
CA TYR A 59 -2.64 18.53 11.23
C TYR A 59 -2.16 19.74 10.42
N PRO A 60 -2.94 20.83 10.32
CA PRO A 60 -2.69 21.91 9.34
C PRO A 60 -1.38 22.67 9.52
N HIS A 61 -0.78 22.62 10.71
CA HIS A 61 0.49 23.30 11.02
C HIS A 61 1.65 22.35 11.30
N THR A 62 1.47 21.05 11.02
CA THR A 62 2.47 20.03 11.26
C THR A 62 3.06 19.57 9.93
N TYR A 63 4.38 19.41 9.89
CA TYR A 63 5.02 18.75 8.77
C TYR A 63 4.57 17.27 8.76
N ILE A 64 3.93 16.82 7.69
CA ILE A 64 3.48 15.43 7.51
C ILE A 64 3.88 14.98 6.11
N GLU A 65 4.85 14.05 6.04
CA GLU A 65 5.29 13.47 4.77
C GLU A 65 5.42 11.95 4.87
N PRO A 66 4.91 11.18 3.87
CA PRO A 66 4.99 9.73 3.88
C PRO A 66 6.41 9.25 3.59
N CYS A 67 6.90 8.27 4.38
CA CYS A 67 8.21 7.67 4.18
C CYS A 67 8.20 6.53 3.16
N HIS A 68 7.05 5.98 2.87
CA HIS A 68 6.80 4.94 1.86
C HIS A 68 5.33 4.96 1.43
N ARG A 69 4.99 4.08 0.51
CA ARG A 69 3.61 3.94 0.03
C ARG A 69 3.16 2.50 -0.01
N LEU A 70 1.86 2.31 0.14
CA LEU A 70 1.11 1.11 -0.20
C LEU A 70 0.30 1.37 -1.49
N ASP A 71 -0.06 0.31 -2.20
CA ASP A 71 -0.98 0.39 -3.33
C ASP A 71 -2.38 0.81 -2.86
N ARG A 72 -3.21 1.37 -3.75
CA ARG A 72 -4.56 1.84 -3.45
C ARG A 72 -5.39 0.79 -2.70
N ASN A 73 -5.41 -0.44 -3.19
CA ASN A 73 -6.21 -1.54 -2.64
C ASN A 73 -5.49 -2.35 -1.55
N THR A 74 -4.29 -1.95 -1.15
CA THR A 74 -3.56 -2.55 -0.02
C THR A 74 -3.87 -1.77 1.24
N ASN A 75 -4.38 -2.44 2.25
CA ASN A 75 -4.53 -1.90 3.61
C ASN A 75 -3.30 -2.18 4.46
N GLY A 76 -3.16 -1.46 5.56
CA GLY A 76 -2.09 -1.65 6.55
C GLY A 76 -1.26 -0.40 6.82
N LEU A 77 -0.15 -0.60 7.54
CA LEU A 77 0.61 0.47 8.15
C LEU A 77 1.36 1.33 7.13
N VAL A 78 1.19 2.64 7.25
CA VAL A 78 1.99 3.65 6.54
C VAL A 78 2.68 4.53 7.56
N LEU A 79 3.98 4.70 7.39
CA LEU A 79 4.84 5.52 8.23
C LEU A 79 5.00 6.91 7.62
N PHE A 80 4.70 7.92 8.41
CA PHE A 80 4.87 9.33 8.08
C PHE A 80 5.92 9.95 9.00
N ALA A 81 6.67 10.92 8.47
CA ALA A 81 7.55 11.77 9.25
C ALA A 81 6.83 13.06 9.64
N LYS A 82 7.03 13.52 10.89
CA LYS A 82 6.50 14.77 11.43
C LYS A 82 7.51 15.93 11.40
N ASN A 83 8.69 15.69 10.87
CA ASN A 83 9.72 16.70 10.59
C ASN A 83 10.68 16.20 9.52
N GLU A 84 11.42 17.12 8.90
CA GLU A 84 12.33 16.83 7.80
C GLU A 84 13.52 15.93 8.21
N LYS A 85 14.03 16.10 9.44
CA LYS A 85 15.12 15.27 9.98
C LYS A 85 14.69 13.80 10.08
N ALA A 86 13.49 13.55 10.61
CA ALA A 86 12.91 12.21 10.70
C ALA A 86 12.68 11.62 9.31
N LEU A 87 12.17 12.43 8.35
CA LEU A 87 11.98 11.98 6.97
C LEU A 87 13.28 11.46 6.36
N ASN A 88 14.36 12.24 6.44
CA ASN A 88 15.65 11.89 5.86
C ASN A 88 16.19 10.59 6.46
N VAL A 89 16.14 10.45 7.79
CA VAL A 89 16.58 9.22 8.49
C VAL A 89 15.76 8.01 8.05
N LEU A 90 14.43 8.16 7.94
CA LEU A 90 13.56 7.05 7.57
C LEU A 90 13.70 6.66 6.10
N LEU A 91 13.86 7.64 5.20
CA LEU A 91 14.13 7.36 3.78
C LEU A 91 15.45 6.60 3.59
N ASP A 92 16.50 6.95 4.33
CA ASP A 92 17.77 6.23 4.33
C ASP A 92 17.61 4.78 4.84
N LYS A 93 16.83 4.58 5.91
CA LYS A 93 16.52 3.25 6.43
C LYS A 93 15.74 2.39 5.42
N PHE A 94 14.76 2.96 4.72
CA PHE A 94 14.06 2.27 3.64
C PHE A 94 15.00 1.93 2.49
N LYS A 95 15.85 2.86 2.08
CA LYS A 95 16.82 2.70 1.00
C LYS A 95 17.84 1.60 1.31
N ASN A 96 18.30 1.53 2.54
CA ASN A 96 19.29 0.55 3.01
C ASN A 96 18.67 -0.78 3.43
N HIS A 97 17.34 -0.96 3.21
CA HIS A 97 16.59 -2.18 3.59
C HIS A 97 16.66 -2.52 5.10
N GLU A 98 16.83 -1.53 5.96
CA GLU A 98 16.85 -1.70 7.42
C GLU A 98 15.41 -1.89 7.98
N ILE A 99 14.39 -1.43 7.27
CA ILE A 99 12.99 -1.61 7.65
C ILE A 99 12.45 -2.89 7.04
N LYS A 100 12.09 -3.85 7.90
CA LYS A 100 11.46 -5.10 7.49
C LYS A 100 10.00 -4.86 7.13
N LYS A 101 9.56 -5.39 5.99
CA LYS A 101 8.21 -5.24 5.46
C LYS A 101 7.54 -6.60 5.38
N HIS A 102 6.50 -6.80 6.19
CA HIS A 102 5.70 -8.02 6.24
C HIS A 102 4.29 -7.74 5.76
N TYR A 103 3.73 -8.68 5.02
CA TYR A 103 2.39 -8.59 4.46
C TYR A 103 1.68 -9.92 4.60
N ILE A 104 0.37 -9.87 4.77
CA ILE A 104 -0.48 -11.05 4.59
C ILE A 104 -1.06 -10.99 3.18
N ALA A 105 -0.85 -12.04 2.42
CA ALA A 105 -1.34 -12.14 1.05
C ALA A 105 -2.23 -13.37 0.86
N LYS A 106 -3.43 -13.15 0.32
CA LYS A 106 -4.28 -14.23 -0.20
C LYS A 106 -3.89 -14.46 -1.65
N VAL A 107 -3.49 -15.69 -1.96
CA VAL A 107 -3.05 -16.08 -3.30
C VAL A 107 -3.85 -17.25 -3.85
N TYR A 108 -4.04 -17.29 -5.16
CA TYR A 108 -4.62 -18.43 -5.83
C TYR A 108 -3.66 -19.63 -5.81
N GLY A 109 -4.23 -20.82 -5.66
CA GLY A 109 -3.49 -22.07 -5.68
C GLY A 109 -2.86 -22.42 -4.33
N ILE A 110 -2.20 -23.58 -4.33
CA ILE A 110 -1.50 -24.12 -3.16
C ILE A 110 0.00 -24.21 -3.50
N PRO A 111 0.84 -23.41 -2.84
CA PRO A 111 2.29 -23.47 -3.06
C PRO A 111 2.85 -24.87 -2.81
N LYS A 112 3.74 -25.35 -3.69
CA LYS A 112 4.39 -26.65 -3.55
C LYS A 112 5.32 -26.74 -2.35
N LYS A 113 5.90 -25.59 -1.95
CA LYS A 113 6.77 -25.46 -0.77
C LYS A 113 6.09 -24.64 0.29
N GLU A 114 6.24 -24.99 1.55
CA GLU A 114 5.71 -24.24 2.70
C GLU A 114 6.32 -22.85 2.82
N ASN A 115 7.61 -22.74 2.49
CA ASN A 115 8.35 -21.50 2.47
C ASN A 115 9.35 -21.49 1.30
N GLN A 116 9.60 -20.32 0.77
CA GLN A 116 10.58 -20.13 -0.28
C GLN A 116 10.98 -18.64 -0.39
N THR A 117 12.23 -18.41 -0.80
CA THR A 117 12.66 -17.10 -1.29
C THR A 117 12.66 -17.13 -2.80
N LEU A 118 11.89 -16.21 -3.40
CA LEU A 118 11.76 -16.04 -4.84
C LEU A 118 12.62 -14.85 -5.29
N THR A 119 13.31 -15.04 -6.40
CA THR A 119 14.02 -13.95 -7.10
C THR A 119 13.47 -13.85 -8.51
N ALA A 120 13.13 -12.66 -8.93
CA ALA A 120 12.67 -12.37 -10.29
C ALA A 120 13.13 -10.96 -10.70
N TYR A 121 12.77 -10.53 -11.91
CA TYR A 121 13.09 -9.24 -12.47
C TYR A 121 11.81 -8.54 -12.92
N LEU A 122 11.61 -7.30 -12.47
CA LEU A 122 10.39 -6.52 -12.67
C LEU A 122 10.66 -5.29 -13.51
N PHE A 123 9.85 -5.09 -14.55
CA PHE A 123 9.81 -3.89 -15.35
C PHE A 123 8.46 -3.18 -15.20
N LYS A 124 8.49 -1.88 -14.84
CA LYS A 124 7.29 -1.05 -14.71
C LYS A 124 7.10 -0.20 -15.97
N VAL A 125 5.91 -0.26 -16.56
CA VAL A 125 5.51 0.65 -17.62
C VAL A 125 5.05 1.97 -17.01
N SER A 126 5.83 3.04 -17.19
CA SER A 126 5.60 4.33 -16.51
C SER A 126 4.23 4.97 -16.81
N LYS A 127 3.70 4.76 -18.02
CA LYS A 127 2.41 5.32 -18.48
C LYS A 127 1.19 4.44 -18.17
N LYS A 128 1.41 3.22 -17.66
CA LYS A 128 0.35 2.26 -17.33
C LYS A 128 0.64 1.70 -15.95
N SER A 129 -0.39 1.44 -15.15
CA SER A 129 -0.25 0.77 -13.85
C SER A 129 0.06 -0.73 -14.02
N MET A 130 0.94 -1.07 -14.98
CA MET A 130 1.31 -2.44 -15.34
C MET A 130 2.77 -2.70 -15.04
N VAL A 131 3.04 -3.93 -14.60
CA VAL A 131 4.39 -4.47 -14.44
C VAL A 131 4.53 -5.77 -15.23
N TYR A 132 5.74 -6.06 -15.67
CA TYR A 132 6.12 -7.30 -16.32
C TYR A 132 7.16 -8.01 -15.46
N ILE A 133 7.04 -9.32 -15.36
CA ILE A 133 7.98 -10.19 -14.63
C ILE A 133 8.78 -11.04 -15.61
N SER A 134 10.03 -11.30 -15.26
CA SER A 134 10.91 -12.24 -15.93
C SER A 134 11.72 -13.00 -14.90
N ASP A 135 11.91 -14.30 -15.11
CA ASP A 135 12.77 -15.15 -14.28
C ASP A 135 14.26 -14.84 -14.52
N GLU A 136 14.59 -14.24 -15.65
CA GLU A 136 15.95 -13.88 -16.03
C GLU A 136 16.17 -12.37 -16.12
N PRO A 137 17.42 -11.91 -15.91
CA PRO A 137 17.74 -10.49 -16.03
C PRO A 137 17.54 -9.99 -17.48
N LYS A 138 16.85 -8.86 -17.60
CA LYS A 138 16.63 -8.16 -18.88
C LYS A 138 16.96 -6.69 -18.73
N LYS A 139 17.38 -6.05 -19.85
CA LYS A 139 17.67 -4.61 -19.87
C LYS A 139 16.44 -3.80 -19.41
N GLY A 140 16.63 -2.92 -18.44
CA GLY A 140 15.57 -2.09 -17.86
C GLY A 140 14.74 -2.75 -16.74
N TYR A 141 14.94 -4.03 -16.47
CA TYR A 141 14.30 -4.73 -15.36
C TYR A 141 15.08 -4.55 -14.06
N SER A 142 14.38 -4.41 -12.96
CA SER A 142 14.95 -4.35 -11.61
C SER A 142 14.79 -5.70 -10.92
N LYS A 143 15.85 -6.20 -10.29
CA LYS A 143 15.80 -7.40 -9.47
C LYS A 143 14.84 -7.19 -8.30
N ILE A 144 13.97 -8.17 -8.04
CA ILE A 144 13.09 -8.25 -6.87
C ILE A 144 13.37 -9.53 -6.10
N ILE A 145 13.25 -9.44 -4.76
CA ILE A 145 13.43 -10.56 -3.86
C ILE A 145 12.29 -10.56 -2.84
N THR A 146 11.58 -11.69 -2.76
CA THR A 146 10.41 -11.87 -1.90
C THR A 146 10.50 -13.23 -1.23
N SER A 147 10.38 -13.29 0.09
CA SER A 147 10.23 -14.56 0.82
C SER A 147 8.77 -14.74 1.22
N TYR A 148 8.31 -15.98 1.28
CA TYR A 148 7.01 -16.28 1.85
C TYR A 148 7.05 -17.50 2.77
N TYR A 149 6.08 -17.55 3.68
CA TYR A 149 5.70 -18.71 4.48
C TYR A 149 4.20 -18.91 4.36
N THR A 150 3.77 -20.18 4.14
CA THR A 150 2.35 -20.51 4.01
C THR A 150 1.72 -20.65 5.39
N ILE A 151 0.77 -19.78 5.73
CA ILE A 151 0.04 -19.79 6.99
C ILE A 151 -1.13 -20.78 6.91
N GLU A 152 -1.92 -20.70 5.82
CA GLU A 152 -3.13 -21.49 5.63
C GLU A 152 -3.25 -22.01 4.19
N LYS A 153 -3.85 -23.20 4.05
CA LYS A 153 -4.15 -23.82 2.74
C LYS A 153 -5.63 -24.20 2.68
N HIS A 154 -6.36 -23.57 1.79
CA HIS A 154 -7.77 -23.82 1.53
C HIS A 154 -7.91 -24.62 0.23
N ILE A 155 -7.74 -25.96 0.34
CA ILE A 155 -7.61 -26.86 -0.83
C ILE A 155 -8.89 -26.86 -1.68
N LYS A 156 -10.08 -26.87 -1.05
CA LYS A 156 -11.37 -26.92 -1.75
C LYS A 156 -11.62 -25.64 -2.57
N GLU A 157 -11.26 -24.51 -2.01
CA GLU A 157 -11.43 -23.17 -2.62
C GLU A 157 -10.23 -22.75 -3.47
N ASN A 158 -9.19 -23.59 -3.53
CA ASN A 158 -7.95 -23.41 -4.28
C ASN A 158 -7.28 -22.04 -4.01
N TYR A 159 -7.08 -21.69 -2.73
CA TYR A 159 -6.28 -20.55 -2.33
C TYR A 159 -5.44 -20.82 -1.08
N SER A 160 -4.46 -19.97 -0.83
CA SER A 160 -3.62 -19.97 0.37
C SER A 160 -3.46 -18.58 0.95
N ILE A 161 -3.19 -18.54 2.25
CA ILE A 161 -2.78 -17.33 2.97
C ILE A 161 -1.28 -17.43 3.25
N LEU A 162 -0.55 -16.41 2.83
CA LEU A 162 0.91 -16.33 2.97
C LEU A 162 1.30 -15.16 3.86
N ASP A 163 2.29 -15.39 4.74
CA ASP A 163 3.13 -14.32 5.29
C ASP A 163 4.23 -14.03 4.27
N VAL A 164 4.32 -12.79 3.84
CA VAL A 164 5.23 -12.35 2.77
C VAL A 164 6.19 -11.31 3.31
N THR A 165 7.48 -11.58 3.21
CA THR A 165 8.56 -10.63 3.53
C THR A 165 9.13 -10.04 2.25
N LEU A 166 9.09 -8.70 2.12
CA LEU A 166 9.70 -7.98 1.01
C LEU A 166 11.14 -7.56 1.35
N HIS A 167 12.12 -8.13 0.66
CA HIS A 167 13.52 -7.70 0.70
C HIS A 167 13.80 -6.52 -0.22
N THR A 168 12.99 -6.35 -1.26
CA THR A 168 12.96 -5.19 -2.15
C THR A 168 11.56 -4.56 -2.10
N GLY A 169 11.40 -3.32 -2.60
CA GLY A 169 10.12 -2.61 -2.55
C GLY A 169 9.78 -1.99 -3.90
N LYS A 170 9.38 -2.81 -4.87
CA LYS A 170 8.96 -2.32 -6.20
C LYS A 170 7.44 -2.27 -6.32
N THR A 171 6.96 -1.39 -7.19
CA THR A 171 5.52 -1.24 -7.47
C THR A 171 4.90 -2.59 -7.82
N HIS A 172 3.78 -2.92 -7.17
CA HIS A 172 3.00 -4.14 -7.37
C HIS A 172 3.78 -5.45 -7.15
N GLN A 173 4.90 -5.44 -6.42
CA GLN A 173 5.80 -6.61 -6.31
C GLN A 173 5.11 -7.88 -5.80
N ILE A 174 4.22 -7.79 -4.80
CA ILE A 174 3.48 -8.96 -4.29
C ILE A 174 2.38 -9.40 -5.27
N ARG A 175 1.84 -8.45 -6.07
CA ARG A 175 0.74 -8.71 -7.02
C ARG A 175 1.22 -9.28 -8.35
N ALA A 176 2.49 -9.20 -8.63
CA ALA A 176 3.14 -9.66 -9.85
C ALA A 176 3.66 -11.09 -9.71
#